data_2a6d935fd8c4700bcb7b4487d44ea454
#
_entry.id   2a6d935fd8c4700bcb7b4487d44ea454
#
_cell.length_a   1.000
_cell.length_b   1.000
_cell.length_c   1.000
_cell.angle_alpha   90.00
_cell.angle_beta   90.00
_cell.angle_gamma   90.00
#
_symmetry.space_group_name_H-M   'P 1'
#
loop_
_entity.id
_entity.type
_entity.pdbx_description
1 polymer ?
#
loop_
_entity_poly.entity_id
_entity_poly.type
_entity_poly.pdbx_seq_one_letter_code
_entity_poly.pdbx_strand_id
1 'polypeptide(L)'
;MLFMIVERFKDRDPAPIYARLRERGRSMPEGLRYVDSWIEANFDRCFQLMECDDVALLQRWIVQWRDLMEFEVVPVSPSKAVRELFAAE
;
A
#
# COMPACT_ATOMS: atom_id res chain seq x y z
N MET A 1 -5.77 9.79 -6.67
CA MET A 1 -6.56 8.62 -6.23
C MET A 1 -5.86 7.93 -5.09
N LEU A 2 -6.64 7.45 -4.14
CA LEU A 2 -6.14 6.70 -2.99
C LEU A 2 -6.31 5.21 -3.20
N PHE A 3 -5.31 4.46 -2.74
CA PHE A 3 -5.32 3.00 -2.79
C PHE A 3 -4.89 2.44 -1.44
N MET A 4 -5.69 1.52 -0.90
CA MET A 4 -5.27 0.72 0.23
C MET A 4 -4.59 -0.54 -0.32
N ILE A 5 -3.33 -0.71 0.03
CA ILE A 5 -2.53 -1.87 -0.37
C ILE A 5 -2.50 -2.83 0.81
N VAL A 6 -3.04 -4.03 0.61
CA VAL A 6 -2.95 -5.09 1.61
C VAL A 6 -1.78 -5.98 1.20
N GLU A 7 -0.77 -6.05 2.06
CA GLU A 7 0.47 -6.79 1.81
C GLU A 7 0.51 -8.00 2.74
N ARG A 8 0.55 -9.21 2.15
CA ARG A 8 0.71 -10.44 2.92
C ARG A 8 2.16 -10.88 2.81
N PHE A 9 2.82 -11.03 3.96
CA PHE A 9 4.25 -11.34 3.99
C PHE A 9 4.51 -12.80 3.63
N LYS A 10 5.46 -13.02 2.74
CA LYS A 10 5.94 -14.37 2.41
C LYS A 10 6.43 -15.06 3.67
N ASP A 11 6.01 -16.31 3.87
CA ASP A 11 6.34 -17.13 5.03
C ASP A 11 5.95 -16.46 6.36
N ARG A 12 4.99 -15.52 6.33
CA ARG A 12 4.55 -14.77 7.50
C ARG A 12 5.71 -14.05 8.20
N ASP A 13 6.69 -13.61 7.43
CA ASP A 13 7.91 -13.02 7.96
C ASP A 13 8.18 -11.63 7.36
N PRO A 14 8.01 -10.55 8.13
CA PRO A 14 8.30 -9.20 7.65
C PRO A 14 9.79 -8.84 7.65
N ALA A 15 10.65 -9.64 8.28
CA ALA A 15 12.06 -9.27 8.46
C ALA A 15 12.80 -8.98 7.14
N PRO A 16 12.64 -9.77 6.06
CA PRO A 16 13.31 -9.47 4.79
C PRO A 16 12.85 -8.14 4.18
N ILE A 17 11.59 -7.74 4.44
CA ILE A 17 11.04 -6.48 3.94
C ILE A 17 11.74 -5.31 4.62
N TYR A 18 11.85 -5.33 5.94
CA TYR A 18 12.53 -4.27 6.69
C TYR A 18 14.02 -4.21 6.36
N ALA A 19 14.66 -5.35 6.09
CA ALA A 19 16.05 -5.38 5.64
C ALA A 19 16.21 -4.63 4.31
N ARG A 20 15.34 -4.89 3.34
CA ARG A 20 15.37 -4.21 2.03
C ARG A 20 15.05 -2.74 2.16
N LEU A 21 14.11 -2.36 3.04
CA LEU A 21 13.80 -0.96 3.32
C LEU A 21 15.02 -0.20 3.83
N ARG A 22 15.79 -0.81 4.72
CA ARG A 22 17.03 -0.18 5.23
C ARG A 22 18.09 -0.03 4.14
N GLU A 23 18.18 -0.98 3.21
CA GLU A 23 19.15 -0.94 2.12
C GLU A 23 18.80 0.05 1.03
N ARG A 24 17.54 0.06 0.59
CA ARG A 24 17.13 0.74 -0.66
C ARG A 24 16.00 1.74 -0.47
N GLY A 25 15.42 1.85 0.73
CA GLY A 25 14.20 2.60 0.92
C GLY A 25 13.01 1.93 0.25
N ARG A 26 11.93 2.68 0.03
CA ARG A 26 10.68 2.14 -0.51
C ARG A 26 10.71 1.85 -2.01
N SER A 27 11.71 2.35 -2.73
CA SER A 27 11.85 2.17 -4.19
C SER A 27 10.64 2.69 -4.95
N MET A 28 10.09 3.82 -4.53
CA MET A 28 8.88 4.38 -5.12
C MET A 28 9.20 5.18 -6.38
N PRO A 29 8.48 4.93 -7.50
CA PRO A 29 8.61 5.79 -8.67
C PRO A 29 8.08 7.20 -8.36
N GLU A 30 8.58 8.18 -9.12
CA GLU A 30 8.08 9.54 -9.03
C GLU A 30 6.58 9.58 -9.35
N GLY A 31 5.83 10.33 -8.56
CA GLY A 31 4.38 10.43 -8.70
C GLY A 31 3.58 9.46 -7.84
N LEU A 32 4.23 8.48 -7.24
CA LEU A 32 3.61 7.59 -6.26
C LEU A 32 3.97 8.07 -4.86
N ARG A 33 2.97 8.36 -4.02
CA ARG A 33 3.17 8.91 -2.69
C ARG A 33 2.72 7.94 -1.61
N TYR A 34 3.60 7.69 -0.65
CA TYR A 34 3.28 6.97 0.58
C TYR A 34 2.52 7.92 1.52
N VAL A 35 1.37 7.51 2.03
CA VAL A 35 0.59 8.30 2.97
C VAL A 35 0.80 7.81 4.40
N ASP A 36 0.52 6.54 4.65
CA ASP A 36 0.69 5.93 5.97
C ASP A 36 0.57 4.40 5.85
N SER A 37 0.95 3.70 6.91
CA SER A 37 0.81 2.24 6.93
C SER A 37 0.63 1.72 8.35
N TRP A 38 0.04 0.53 8.44
CA TRP A 38 -0.26 -0.16 9.71
C TRP A 38 0.08 -1.62 9.57
N ILE A 39 0.77 -2.17 10.57
CA ILE A 39 1.13 -3.59 10.63
C ILE A 39 0.11 -4.32 11.50
N GLU A 40 -0.37 -5.44 11.03
CA GLU A 40 -1.25 -6.32 11.80
C GLU A 40 -0.52 -6.81 13.07
N ALA A 41 -1.24 -6.91 14.19
CA ALA A 41 -0.63 -7.22 15.47
C ALA A 41 0.15 -8.55 15.51
N ASN A 42 -0.22 -9.50 14.64
CA ASN A 42 0.44 -10.80 14.53
C ASN A 42 1.54 -10.84 13.45
N PHE A 43 1.87 -9.69 12.85
CA PHE A 43 2.94 -9.53 11.86
C PHE A 43 2.73 -10.29 10.53
N ASP A 44 1.50 -10.63 10.19
CA ASP A 44 1.19 -11.34 8.93
C ASP A 44 0.94 -10.41 7.76
N ARG A 45 0.35 -9.23 8.02
CA ARG A 45 -0.03 -8.29 6.96
C ARG A 45 0.32 -6.85 7.30
N CYS A 46 0.53 -6.07 6.25
CA CYS A 46 0.61 -4.61 6.33
C CYS A 46 -0.52 -3.99 5.50
N PHE A 47 -1.10 -2.93 6.00
CA PHE A 47 -2.09 -2.13 5.30
C PHE A 47 -1.44 -0.78 5.00
N GLN A 48 -1.20 -0.48 3.73
CA GLN A 48 -0.48 0.72 3.33
C GLN A 48 -1.34 1.60 2.44
N LEU A 49 -1.50 2.85 2.83
CA LEU A 49 -2.28 3.82 2.06
C LEU A 49 -1.33 4.58 1.15
N MET A 50 -1.63 4.57 -0.15
CA MET A 50 -0.81 5.23 -1.16
C MET A 50 -1.67 6.08 -2.08
N GLU A 51 -1.05 7.09 -2.67
CA GLU A 51 -1.73 8.01 -3.57
C GLU A 51 -0.97 8.15 -4.88
N CYS A 52 -1.68 8.10 -5.99
CA CYS A 52 -1.15 8.42 -7.32
C CYS A 52 -2.30 8.69 -8.29
N ASP A 53 -1.99 9.32 -9.42
CA ASP A 53 -2.96 9.60 -10.48
C ASP A 53 -2.97 8.51 -11.56
N ASP A 54 -1.97 7.64 -11.56
CA ASP A 54 -1.81 6.59 -12.56
C ASP A 54 -1.50 5.27 -11.87
N VAL A 55 -2.41 4.31 -11.99
CA VAL A 55 -2.25 2.98 -11.38
C VAL A 55 -1.00 2.26 -11.87
N ALA A 56 -0.49 2.59 -13.05
CA ALA A 56 0.75 2.00 -13.56
C ALA A 56 1.95 2.29 -12.66
N LEU A 57 1.96 3.43 -11.97
CA LEU A 57 3.01 3.75 -10.99
C LEU A 57 2.99 2.78 -9.81
N LEU A 58 1.79 2.43 -9.37
CA LEU A 58 1.61 1.45 -8.31
C LEU A 58 2.12 0.07 -8.74
N GLN A 59 1.80 -0.33 -9.97
CA GLN A 59 2.25 -1.61 -10.52
C GLN A 59 3.77 -1.67 -10.63
N ARG A 60 4.41 -0.58 -11.04
CA ARG A 60 5.87 -0.48 -11.10
C ARG A 60 6.52 -0.65 -9.72
N TRP A 61 5.88 -0.11 -8.69
CA TRP A 61 6.35 -0.28 -7.33
C TRP A 61 6.14 -1.73 -6.85
N ILE A 62 4.99 -2.33 -7.11
CA ILE A 62 4.68 -3.71 -6.71
C ILE A 62 5.73 -4.70 -7.24
N VAL A 63 6.17 -4.52 -8.49
CA VAL A 63 7.18 -5.40 -9.10
C VAL A 63 8.48 -5.45 -8.28
N GLN A 64 8.81 -4.37 -7.56
CA GLN A 64 10.01 -4.30 -6.73
C GLN A 64 9.92 -5.15 -5.45
N TRP A 65 8.69 -5.55 -5.06
CA TRP A 65 8.45 -6.16 -3.75
C TRP A 65 7.71 -7.50 -3.82
N ARG A 66 7.21 -7.89 -4.98
CA ARG A 66 6.34 -9.07 -5.09
C ARG A 66 7.05 -10.41 -4.82
N ASP A 67 8.36 -10.40 -4.74
CA ASP A 67 9.12 -11.58 -4.32
C ASP A 67 9.01 -11.85 -2.81
N LEU A 68 8.67 -10.81 -2.02
CA LEU A 68 8.58 -10.90 -0.57
C LEU A 68 7.15 -10.80 -0.04
N MET A 69 6.20 -10.37 -0.87
CA MET A 69 4.82 -10.11 -0.45
C MET A 69 3.83 -10.46 -1.55
N GLU A 70 2.62 -10.83 -1.13
CA GLU A 70 1.46 -10.84 -2.01
C GLU A 70 0.68 -9.54 -1.82
N PHE A 71 0.15 -8.99 -2.90
CA PHE A 71 -0.52 -7.70 -2.89
C PHE A 71 -1.99 -7.82 -3.24
N GLU A 72 -2.81 -7.08 -2.50
CA GLU A 72 -4.18 -6.78 -2.89
C GLU A 72 -4.30 -5.26 -2.95
N VAL A 73 -4.79 -4.72 -4.07
CA VAL A 73 -4.92 -3.29 -4.30
C VAL A 73 -6.39 -2.92 -4.28
N VAL A 74 -6.77 -2.06 -3.34
CA VAL A 74 -8.16 -1.63 -3.16
C VAL A 74 -8.25 -0.12 -3.37
N PRO A 75 -8.88 0.35 -4.45
CA PRO A 75 -9.17 1.78 -4.59
C PRO A 75 -10.11 2.22 -3.49
N VAL A 76 -9.81 3.33 -2.83
CA VAL A 76 -10.61 3.82 -1.70
C VAL A 76 -10.87 5.32 -1.85
N SER A 77 -11.92 5.79 -1.20
CA SER A 77 -12.19 7.21 -1.04
C SER A 77 -12.37 7.52 0.43
N PRO A 78 -12.10 8.78 0.86
CA PRO A 78 -12.37 9.16 2.24
C PRO A 78 -13.85 8.99 2.57
N SER A 79 -14.14 8.46 3.76
CA SER A 79 -15.53 8.28 4.21
C SER A 79 -16.31 9.60 4.19
N LYS A 80 -15.64 10.72 4.45
CA LYS A 80 -16.24 12.04 4.42
C LYS A 80 -16.86 12.35 3.06
N ALA A 81 -16.16 12.02 1.96
CA ALA A 81 -16.67 12.25 0.61
C ALA A 81 -17.94 11.43 0.34
N VAL A 82 -17.96 10.19 0.83
CA VAL A 82 -19.13 9.32 0.68
C VAL A 82 -20.31 9.83 1.52
N ARG A 83 -20.05 10.27 2.75
CA ARG A 83 -21.10 10.85 3.60
C ARG A 83 -21.76 12.06 2.92
N GLU A 84 -20.98 12.89 2.26
CA GLU A 84 -21.52 14.07 1.55
C GLU A 84 -22.42 13.67 0.39
N LEU A 85 -22.11 12.58 -0.32
CA LEU A 85 -22.96 12.06 -1.38
C LEU A 85 -24.34 11.65 -0.86
N PHE A 86 -24.40 10.95 0.27
CA PHE A 86 -25.65 10.50 0.86
C PHE A 86 -26.40 11.61 1.58
N ALA A 87 -25.70 12.60 2.11
CA ALA A 87 -26.34 13.74 2.78
C ALA A 87 -27.08 14.66 1.79
N ALA A 88 -26.72 14.62 0.51
CA ALA A 88 -27.37 15.43 -0.53
C ALA A 88 -28.75 14.92 -0.96
N GLU A 89 -29.18 13.74 -0.49
CA GLU A 89 -30.46 13.15 -0.85
C GLU A 89 -31.63 13.61 0.02
#